data_3d84ab58f2c5184b05e4145de0d636d4
#
_entry.id   3d84ab58f2c5184b05e4145de0d636d4
#
_cell.length_a   1.000
_cell.length_b   1.000
_cell.length_c   1.000
_cell.angle_alpha   90.00
_cell.angle_beta   90.00
_cell.angle_gamma   90.00
#
_symmetry.space_group_name_H-M   'P 1'
#
loop_
_entity.id
_entity.type
_entity.pdbx_description
1 polymer ?
#
loop_
_entity_poly.entity_id
_entity_poly.type
_entity_poly.pdbx_seq_one_letter_code
_entity_poly.pdbx_strand_id
1 'polypeptide(L)'
;LAAKIATRRITPREANALKSSLKFSETIFNKINELDSIQRLISKNVQINELQKLIGNYLNADAPTVIGKGHTIKAGLSKELDDLRKISLDGKKTLEDMLEREINNTGISSLKISFNNVFGYYIEVRNIHKHKVPDGWIRKQTLVNAERYITEELKDYENKILGAEENILSLENKLFNEL
;
A
#
# COMPACT_ATOMS: atom_id res chain seq x y z
N LEU A 1 -19.42 8.29 -14.41
CA LEU A 1 -19.13 8.04 -12.99
C LEU A 1 -20.38 7.60 -12.23
N ALA A 2 -21.54 8.27 -12.34
CA ALA A 2 -22.77 7.95 -11.62
C ALA A 2 -23.19 6.46 -11.77
N ALA A 3 -23.17 5.91 -13.00
CA ALA A 3 -23.48 4.51 -13.23
C ALA A 3 -22.50 3.55 -12.53
N LYS A 4 -21.21 3.92 -12.44
CA LYS A 4 -20.22 3.11 -11.73
C LYS A 4 -20.43 3.15 -10.21
N ILE A 5 -20.87 4.27 -9.67
CA ILE A 5 -21.23 4.39 -8.24
C ILE A 5 -22.44 3.49 -7.95
N ALA A 6 -23.51 3.63 -8.74
CA ALA A 6 -24.73 2.81 -8.57
C ALA A 6 -24.46 1.30 -8.65
N THR A 7 -23.46 0.88 -9.43
CA THR A 7 -23.07 -0.53 -9.58
C THR A 7 -21.88 -0.94 -8.69
N ARG A 8 -21.41 -0.07 -7.78
CA ARG A 8 -20.24 -0.28 -6.92
C ARG A 8 -18.97 -0.68 -7.69
N ARG A 9 -18.78 -0.10 -8.90
CA ARG A 9 -17.62 -0.36 -9.77
C ARG A 9 -16.69 0.84 -9.91
N ILE A 10 -16.90 1.88 -9.10
CA ILE A 10 -16.04 3.06 -9.10
C ILE A 10 -14.68 2.70 -8.49
N THR A 11 -13.62 3.19 -9.09
CA THR A 11 -12.26 3.06 -8.57
C THR A 11 -11.89 4.24 -7.67
N PRO A 12 -10.89 4.10 -6.75
CA PRO A 12 -10.44 5.21 -5.90
C PRO A 12 -10.02 6.44 -6.70
N ARG A 13 -9.32 6.26 -7.81
CA ARG A 13 -8.94 7.37 -8.72
C ARG A 13 -10.15 8.06 -9.34
N GLU A 14 -11.16 7.32 -9.73
CA GLU A 14 -12.40 7.87 -10.28
C GLU A 14 -13.22 8.60 -9.21
N ALA A 15 -13.20 8.15 -7.96
CA ALA A 15 -13.81 8.86 -6.84
C ALA A 15 -13.11 10.21 -6.59
N ASN A 16 -11.78 10.28 -6.69
CA ASN A 16 -11.04 11.53 -6.63
C ASN A 16 -11.36 12.46 -7.82
N ALA A 17 -11.54 11.91 -9.03
CA ALA A 17 -11.98 12.70 -10.19
C ALA A 17 -13.38 13.26 -9.99
N LEU A 18 -14.30 12.48 -9.37
CA LEU A 18 -15.62 12.97 -8.98
C LEU A 18 -15.50 14.13 -7.98
N LYS A 19 -14.68 14.00 -6.93
CA LYS A 19 -14.42 15.08 -5.97
C LYS A 19 -13.97 16.37 -6.66
N SER A 20 -13.05 16.27 -7.62
CA SER A 20 -12.57 17.42 -8.41
C SER A 20 -13.68 18.04 -9.24
N SER A 21 -14.51 17.23 -9.91
CA SER A 21 -15.65 17.71 -10.70
C SER A 21 -16.67 18.43 -9.83
N LEU A 22 -16.96 17.92 -8.64
CA LEU A 22 -17.86 18.55 -7.67
C LEU A 22 -17.31 19.92 -7.21
N LYS A 23 -16.00 20.02 -7.00
CA LYS A 23 -15.34 21.29 -6.65
C LYS A 23 -15.50 22.34 -7.75
N PHE A 24 -15.31 21.95 -9.03
CA PHE A 24 -15.53 22.86 -10.16
C PHE A 24 -16.99 23.28 -10.27
N SER A 25 -17.93 22.36 -10.09
CA SER A 25 -19.35 22.66 -10.07
C SER A 25 -19.69 23.68 -8.99
N GLU A 26 -19.18 23.54 -7.77
CA GLU A 26 -19.36 24.50 -6.69
C GLU A 26 -18.85 25.89 -7.08
N THR A 27 -17.68 25.99 -7.69
CA THR A 27 -17.10 27.26 -8.17
C THR A 27 -18.00 27.93 -9.20
N ILE A 28 -18.55 27.15 -10.15
CA ILE A 28 -19.48 27.62 -11.17
C ILE A 28 -20.78 28.11 -10.50
N PHE A 29 -21.35 27.32 -9.61
CA PHE A 29 -22.56 27.69 -8.87
C PHE A 29 -22.41 29.00 -8.09
N ASN A 30 -21.27 29.20 -7.42
CA ASN A 30 -21.00 30.42 -6.66
C ASN A 30 -20.95 31.65 -7.59
N LYS A 31 -20.33 31.53 -8.79
CA LYS A 31 -20.28 32.61 -9.77
C LYS A 31 -21.66 32.91 -10.37
N ILE A 32 -22.46 31.88 -10.64
CA ILE A 32 -23.80 32.05 -11.24
C ILE A 32 -24.77 32.63 -10.19
N ASN A 33 -24.61 32.30 -8.90
CA ASN A 33 -25.42 32.87 -7.82
C ASN A 33 -25.25 34.38 -7.64
N GLU A 34 -24.22 35.00 -8.24
CA GLU A 34 -24.05 36.45 -8.28
C GLU A 34 -25.00 37.11 -9.30
N LEU A 35 -25.67 36.29 -10.15
CA LEU A 35 -26.61 36.77 -11.17
C LEU A 35 -28.07 36.62 -10.68
N ASP A 36 -28.72 37.71 -10.32
CA ASP A 36 -30.08 37.74 -9.76
C ASP A 36 -31.13 36.99 -10.62
N SER A 37 -30.96 36.97 -11.93
CA SER A 37 -31.87 36.32 -12.88
C SER A 37 -31.86 34.77 -12.79
N ILE A 38 -30.81 34.17 -12.23
CA ILE A 38 -30.59 32.71 -12.21
C ILE A 38 -30.80 32.12 -10.82
N GLN A 39 -30.72 32.93 -9.77
CA GLN A 39 -30.91 32.47 -8.35
C GLN A 39 -32.22 31.70 -8.14
N ARG A 40 -33.29 32.02 -8.89
CA ARG A 40 -34.58 31.33 -8.77
C ARG A 40 -34.60 29.92 -9.35
N LEU A 41 -33.62 29.59 -10.21
CA LEU A 41 -33.54 28.30 -10.91
C LEU A 41 -32.59 27.33 -10.25
N ILE A 42 -31.77 27.78 -9.30
CA ILE A 42 -30.75 26.94 -8.65
C ILE A 42 -31.21 26.60 -7.24
N SER A 43 -31.63 25.35 -7.05
CA SER A 43 -31.80 24.80 -5.69
C SER A 43 -30.41 24.61 -5.06
N LYS A 44 -30.23 25.11 -3.84
CA LYS A 44 -29.00 24.92 -3.04
C LYS A 44 -28.75 23.42 -2.83
N ASN A 45 -27.75 22.86 -3.50
CA ASN A 45 -27.30 21.49 -3.30
C ASN A 45 -26.24 21.44 -2.20
N VAL A 46 -26.70 21.46 -0.93
CA VAL A 46 -25.84 21.35 0.26
C VAL A 46 -25.06 20.02 0.29
N GLN A 47 -25.64 18.96 -0.28
CA GLN A 47 -25.05 17.61 -0.28
C GLN A 47 -23.77 17.47 -1.13
N ILE A 48 -23.53 18.34 -2.12
CA ILE A 48 -22.32 18.30 -2.97
C ILE A 48 -21.06 18.54 -2.11
N ASN A 49 -21.12 19.50 -1.20
CA ASN A 49 -20.00 19.88 -0.35
C ASN A 49 -19.68 18.79 0.69
N GLU A 50 -20.70 18.12 1.21
CA GLU A 50 -20.54 17.02 2.15
C GLU A 50 -19.88 15.82 1.48
N LEU A 51 -20.34 15.45 0.29
CA LEU A 51 -19.75 14.36 -0.49
C LEU A 51 -18.28 14.65 -0.87
N GLN A 52 -17.99 15.88 -1.27
CA GLN A 52 -16.62 16.31 -1.59
C GLN A 52 -15.69 16.18 -0.38
N LYS A 53 -16.15 16.65 0.80
CA LYS A 53 -15.42 16.54 2.06
C LYS A 53 -15.24 15.08 2.46
N LEU A 54 -16.30 14.27 2.33
CA LEU A 54 -16.26 12.84 2.65
C LEU A 54 -15.17 12.14 1.83
N ILE A 55 -15.19 12.26 0.50
CA ILE A 55 -14.17 11.67 -0.38
C ILE A 55 -12.77 12.18 -0.01
N GLY A 56 -12.62 13.48 0.26
CA GLY A 56 -11.33 14.09 0.61
C GLY A 56 -10.79 13.67 1.98
N ASN A 57 -11.66 13.27 2.91
CA ASN A 57 -11.26 12.75 4.20
C ASN A 57 -10.87 11.26 4.15
N TYR A 58 -11.48 10.49 3.25
CA TYR A 58 -11.24 9.06 3.13
C TYR A 58 -10.05 8.74 2.23
N LEU A 59 -9.92 9.40 1.08
CA LEU A 59 -8.97 9.01 0.05
C LEU A 59 -7.70 9.87 0.04
N ASN A 60 -6.57 9.22 -0.23
CA ASN A 60 -5.36 9.92 -0.61
C ASN A 60 -5.57 10.67 -1.93
N ALA A 61 -4.91 11.81 -2.10
CA ALA A 61 -4.94 12.59 -3.35
C ALA A 61 -4.48 11.74 -4.55
N ASP A 62 -3.45 10.92 -4.32
CA ASP A 62 -2.81 10.05 -5.33
C ASP A 62 -3.34 8.62 -5.30
N ALA A 63 -4.57 8.41 -4.81
CA ALA A 63 -5.15 7.08 -4.71
C ALA A 63 -5.07 6.32 -6.04
N PRO A 64 -4.62 5.04 -6.03
CA PRO A 64 -4.41 4.25 -7.22
C PRO A 64 -5.74 3.86 -7.89
N THR A 65 -5.67 3.36 -9.12
CA THR A 65 -6.84 2.77 -9.79
C THR A 65 -7.23 1.43 -9.17
N VAL A 66 -6.23 0.67 -8.71
CA VAL A 66 -6.43 -0.65 -8.09
C VAL A 66 -5.96 -0.58 -6.65
N ILE A 67 -6.83 -0.95 -5.71
CA ILE A 67 -6.49 -1.02 -4.28
C ILE A 67 -5.36 -2.03 -4.08
N GLY A 68 -4.41 -1.69 -3.19
CA GLY A 68 -3.20 -2.50 -2.96
C GLY A 68 -2.00 -2.16 -3.86
N LYS A 69 -2.16 -1.26 -4.84
CA LYS A 69 -1.03 -0.72 -5.63
C LYS A 69 -0.60 0.67 -5.17
N GLY A 70 -0.66 0.91 -3.88
CA GLY A 70 -0.34 2.18 -3.23
C GLY A 70 -1.33 2.47 -2.11
N HIS A 71 -1.16 3.59 -1.44
CA HIS A 71 -2.04 3.98 -0.35
C HIS A 71 -3.37 4.55 -0.88
N THR A 72 -4.45 3.79 -0.78
CA THR A 72 -5.79 4.22 -1.18
C THR A 72 -6.41 5.14 -0.13
N ILE A 73 -6.41 4.70 1.12
CA ILE A 73 -7.03 5.37 2.25
C ILE A 73 -6.05 6.35 2.88
N LYS A 74 -6.56 7.52 3.27
CA LYS A 74 -5.76 8.57 3.91
C LYS A 74 -5.24 8.13 5.27
N ALA A 75 -4.01 8.50 5.61
CA ALA A 75 -3.45 8.29 6.93
C ALA A 75 -4.26 9.07 7.99
N GLY A 76 -4.40 8.48 9.18
CA GLY A 76 -5.20 9.04 10.26
C GLY A 76 -6.69 8.72 10.22
N LEU A 77 -7.20 8.08 9.14
CA LEU A 77 -8.60 7.64 9.08
C LEU A 77 -8.85 6.39 9.93
N SER A 78 -7.92 5.45 9.91
CA SER A 78 -7.98 4.20 10.67
C SER A 78 -6.66 3.95 11.37
N LYS A 79 -6.69 3.93 12.70
CA LYS A 79 -5.50 3.60 13.50
C LYS A 79 -4.97 2.21 13.18
N GLU A 80 -5.86 1.22 13.02
CA GLU A 80 -5.49 -0.15 12.66
C GLU A 80 -4.73 -0.20 11.34
N LEU A 81 -5.20 0.53 10.31
CA LEU A 81 -4.54 0.61 9.01
C LEU A 81 -3.15 1.27 9.11
N ASP A 82 -3.04 2.33 9.90
CA ASP A 82 -1.78 3.04 10.09
C ASP A 82 -0.77 2.19 10.86
N ASP A 83 -1.20 1.42 11.87
CA ASP A 83 -0.36 0.47 12.60
C ASP A 83 0.14 -0.66 11.68
N LEU A 84 -0.72 -1.22 10.83
CA LEU A 84 -0.33 -2.23 9.83
C LEU A 84 0.67 -1.69 8.80
N ARG A 85 0.47 -0.47 8.32
CA ARG A 85 1.40 0.20 7.40
C ARG A 85 2.77 0.43 8.05
N LYS A 86 2.79 0.78 9.33
CA LYS A 86 4.03 0.93 10.08
C LYS A 86 4.80 -0.39 10.15
N ILE A 87 4.12 -1.50 10.45
CA ILE A 87 4.73 -2.84 10.44
C ILE A 87 5.34 -3.15 9.06
N SER A 88 4.63 -2.85 7.97
CA SER A 88 5.13 -3.07 6.60
C SER A 88 6.32 -2.17 6.25
N LEU A 89 6.35 -0.91 6.72
CA LEU A 89 7.46 0.02 6.50
C LEU A 89 8.70 -0.34 7.32
N ASP A 90 8.52 -0.64 8.60
CA ASP A 90 9.60 -1.06 9.51
C ASP A 90 10.23 -2.38 9.03
N GLY A 91 9.47 -3.15 8.27
CA GLY A 91 9.92 -4.39 7.67
C GLY A 91 11.14 -4.24 6.76
N LYS A 92 11.22 -3.24 5.91
CA LYS A 92 12.39 -3.01 5.05
C LYS A 92 13.65 -2.78 5.86
N LYS A 93 13.55 -1.95 6.88
CA LYS A 93 14.67 -1.70 7.79
C LYS A 93 15.11 -2.97 8.52
N THR A 94 14.16 -3.78 8.97
CA THR A 94 14.47 -5.07 9.61
C THR A 94 15.25 -6.00 8.69
N LEU A 95 14.93 -6.07 7.38
CA LEU A 95 15.70 -6.86 6.42
C LEU A 95 17.12 -6.32 6.19
N GLU A 96 17.28 -4.99 6.15
CA GLU A 96 18.57 -4.33 6.02
C GLU A 96 19.43 -4.62 7.25
N ASP A 97 18.87 -4.49 8.45
CA ASP A 97 19.54 -4.79 9.72
C ASP A 97 19.91 -6.28 9.82
N MET A 98 19.04 -7.21 9.37
CA MET A 98 19.35 -8.64 9.28
C MET A 98 20.50 -8.89 8.32
N LEU A 99 20.47 -8.30 7.13
CA LEU A 99 21.52 -8.48 6.12
C LEU A 99 22.88 -7.99 6.64
N GLU A 100 22.92 -6.81 7.25
CA GLU A 100 24.16 -6.26 7.82
C GLU A 100 24.71 -7.15 8.93
N ARG A 101 23.87 -7.65 9.82
CA ARG A 101 24.25 -8.59 10.87
C ARG A 101 24.82 -9.89 10.29
N GLU A 102 24.16 -10.46 9.27
CA GLU A 102 24.63 -11.71 8.65
C GLU A 102 25.94 -11.50 7.84
N ILE A 103 26.14 -10.35 7.24
CA ILE A 103 27.43 -9.98 6.61
C ILE A 103 28.54 -9.95 7.68
N ASN A 104 28.26 -9.33 8.82
CA ASN A 104 29.24 -9.23 9.91
C ASN A 104 29.56 -10.61 10.53
N ASN A 105 28.54 -11.47 10.71
CA ASN A 105 28.68 -12.79 11.28
C ASN A 105 29.47 -13.75 10.36
N THR A 106 29.21 -13.72 9.07
CA THR A 106 29.79 -14.66 8.09
C THR A 106 31.05 -14.13 7.41
N GLY A 107 31.26 -12.82 7.44
CA GLY A 107 32.31 -12.16 6.66
C GLY A 107 32.09 -12.24 5.15
N ILE A 108 30.86 -12.43 4.68
CA ILE A 108 30.49 -12.49 3.26
C ILE A 108 29.86 -11.17 2.82
N SER A 109 30.64 -10.24 2.31
CA SER A 109 30.15 -8.91 1.88
C SER A 109 29.18 -8.95 0.69
N SER A 110 29.13 -10.07 -0.04
CA SER A 110 28.27 -10.24 -1.22
C SER A 110 26.92 -10.89 -0.92
N LEU A 111 26.54 -11.05 0.35
CA LEU A 111 25.20 -11.54 0.73
C LEU A 111 24.10 -10.61 0.19
N LYS A 112 22.99 -11.20 -0.19
CA LYS A 112 21.77 -10.48 -0.57
C LYS A 112 20.56 -11.16 0.01
N ILE A 113 19.63 -10.39 0.56
CA ILE A 113 18.28 -10.87 0.86
C ILE A 113 17.39 -10.47 -0.31
N SER A 114 16.62 -11.43 -0.83
CA SER A 114 15.69 -11.23 -1.94
C SER A 114 14.44 -12.08 -1.73
N PHE A 115 13.39 -11.80 -2.49
CA PHE A 115 12.11 -12.49 -2.42
C PHE A 115 11.85 -13.33 -3.67
N ASN A 116 11.25 -14.49 -3.49
CA ASN A 116 10.80 -15.37 -4.56
C ASN A 116 9.36 -15.85 -4.26
N ASN A 117 8.48 -15.81 -5.25
CA ASN A 117 7.07 -16.18 -5.07
C ASN A 117 6.82 -17.66 -4.70
N VAL A 118 7.83 -18.54 -4.89
CA VAL A 118 7.67 -19.98 -4.61
C VAL A 118 8.03 -20.33 -3.16
N PHE A 119 9.08 -19.72 -2.61
CA PHE A 119 9.60 -20.06 -1.28
C PHE A 119 9.91 -18.85 -0.39
N GLY A 120 9.45 -17.66 -0.78
CA GLY A 120 9.51 -16.45 0.04
C GLY A 120 10.86 -15.75 0.07
N TYR A 121 11.19 -15.13 1.19
CA TYR A 121 12.47 -14.46 1.39
C TYR A 121 13.61 -15.46 1.53
N TYR A 122 14.77 -15.12 0.95
CA TYR A 122 15.98 -15.96 0.99
C TYR A 122 17.25 -15.12 1.04
N ILE A 123 18.30 -15.72 1.57
CA ILE A 123 19.66 -15.19 1.52
C ILE A 123 20.41 -15.87 0.37
N GLU A 124 20.94 -15.08 -0.56
CA GLU A 124 21.73 -15.58 -1.69
C GLU A 124 23.21 -15.51 -1.35
N VAL A 125 23.89 -16.66 -1.48
CA VAL A 125 25.33 -16.86 -1.23
C VAL A 125 26.00 -17.33 -2.49
N ARG A 126 27.01 -16.60 -2.97
CA ARG A 126 27.83 -17.06 -4.12
C ARG A 126 28.60 -18.34 -3.78
N ASN A 127 28.72 -19.27 -4.74
CA ASN A 127 29.35 -20.57 -4.51
C ASN A 127 30.79 -20.49 -3.94
N ILE A 128 31.53 -19.43 -4.23
CA ILE A 128 32.86 -19.18 -3.67
C ILE A 128 32.87 -19.04 -2.14
N HIS A 129 31.75 -18.67 -1.56
CA HIS A 129 31.59 -18.42 -0.12
C HIS A 129 30.78 -19.50 0.61
N LYS A 130 30.32 -20.55 -0.06
CA LYS A 130 29.44 -21.57 0.55
C LYS A 130 30.03 -22.25 1.79
N HIS A 131 31.37 -22.30 1.90
CA HIS A 131 32.08 -22.88 3.05
C HIS A 131 31.97 -22.01 4.33
N LYS A 132 31.50 -20.77 4.21
CA LYS A 132 31.28 -19.82 5.32
C LYS A 132 29.82 -19.78 5.81
N VAL A 133 28.94 -20.55 5.15
CA VAL A 133 27.51 -20.57 5.51
C VAL A 133 27.34 -21.24 6.88
N PRO A 134 26.65 -20.63 7.85
CA PRO A 134 26.38 -21.22 9.14
C PRO A 134 25.53 -22.49 9.03
N ASP A 135 25.76 -23.46 9.92
CA ASP A 135 25.03 -24.74 9.95
C ASP A 135 23.52 -24.60 10.16
N GLY A 136 23.07 -23.53 10.82
CA GLY A 136 21.66 -23.24 11.04
C GLY A 136 20.88 -22.75 9.82
N TRP A 137 21.55 -22.48 8.70
CA TRP A 137 20.89 -22.02 7.48
C TRP A 137 20.38 -23.20 6.65
N ILE A 138 19.10 -23.16 6.27
CA ILE A 138 18.48 -24.24 5.49
C ILE A 138 18.57 -23.89 4.00
N ARG A 139 19.31 -24.72 3.23
CA ARG A 139 19.41 -24.55 1.78
C ARG A 139 18.10 -24.90 1.10
N LYS A 140 17.57 -23.98 0.28
CA LYS A 140 16.33 -24.13 -0.49
C LYS A 140 16.55 -24.35 -1.97
N GLN A 141 17.60 -23.75 -2.52
CA GLN A 141 17.87 -23.85 -3.95
C GLN A 141 19.37 -23.77 -4.23
N THR A 142 19.82 -24.60 -5.16
CA THR A 142 21.16 -24.52 -5.75
C THR A 142 21.06 -23.98 -7.17
N LEU A 143 21.82 -22.92 -7.45
CA LEU A 143 21.95 -22.30 -8.77
C LEU A 143 23.35 -22.55 -9.31
N VAL A 144 23.60 -22.21 -10.59
CA VAL A 144 24.92 -22.37 -11.23
C VAL A 144 26.02 -21.62 -10.47
N ASN A 145 25.75 -20.39 -10.01
CA ASN A 145 26.77 -19.51 -9.41
C ASN A 145 26.49 -19.16 -7.94
N ALA A 146 25.38 -19.63 -7.34
CA ALA A 146 24.95 -19.29 -6.00
C ALA A 146 24.10 -20.40 -5.38
N GLU A 147 23.96 -20.35 -4.07
CA GLU A 147 22.98 -21.13 -3.32
C GLU A 147 22.07 -20.18 -2.56
N ARG A 148 20.80 -20.57 -2.36
CA ARG A 148 19.80 -19.82 -1.65
C ARG A 148 19.40 -20.50 -0.36
N TYR A 149 19.42 -19.74 0.71
CA TYR A 149 19.19 -20.22 2.06
C TYR A 149 18.04 -19.47 2.73
N ILE A 150 17.41 -20.11 3.69
CA ILE A 150 16.48 -19.46 4.61
C ILE A 150 16.97 -19.68 6.05
N THR A 151 16.63 -18.71 6.90
CA THR A 151 16.78 -18.83 8.36
C THR A 151 15.40 -18.83 9.00
N GLU A 152 15.31 -19.35 10.25
CA GLU A 152 14.07 -19.32 11.01
C GLU A 152 13.58 -17.89 11.24
N GLU A 153 14.50 -16.98 11.58
CA GLU A 153 14.20 -15.55 11.74
C GLU A 153 13.66 -14.91 10.47
N LEU A 154 14.22 -15.22 9.30
CA LEU A 154 13.75 -14.71 8.03
C LEU A 154 12.34 -15.22 7.69
N LYS A 155 12.02 -16.45 8.06
CA LYS A 155 10.70 -17.04 7.90
C LYS A 155 9.66 -16.41 8.85
N ASP A 156 10.02 -16.17 10.09
CA ASP A 156 9.15 -15.49 11.06
C ASP A 156 8.86 -14.05 10.62
N TYR A 157 9.88 -13.37 10.11
CA TYR A 157 9.74 -12.05 9.51
C TYR A 157 8.76 -12.08 8.34
N GLU A 158 8.93 -13.02 7.40
CA GLU A 158 8.05 -13.20 6.25
C GLU A 158 6.59 -13.34 6.66
N ASN A 159 6.30 -14.20 7.62
CA ASN A 159 4.94 -14.43 8.12
C ASN A 159 4.30 -13.14 8.66
N LYS A 160 5.08 -12.30 9.35
CA LYS A 160 4.60 -11.01 9.88
C LYS A 160 4.28 -10.01 8.76
N ILE A 161 5.14 -9.91 7.76
CA ILE A 161 4.98 -8.92 6.67
C ILE A 161 3.87 -9.32 5.72
N LEU A 162 3.80 -10.57 5.27
CA LEU A 162 2.74 -11.04 4.38
C LEU A 162 1.37 -10.90 5.06
N GLY A 163 1.27 -11.24 6.34
CA GLY A 163 0.04 -11.03 7.10
C GLY A 163 -0.36 -9.55 7.21
N ALA A 164 0.60 -8.64 7.39
CA ALA A 164 0.32 -7.20 7.41
C ALA A 164 -0.15 -6.68 6.05
N GLU A 165 0.47 -7.09 4.95
CA GLU A 165 0.09 -6.68 3.60
C GLU A 165 -1.31 -7.17 3.19
N GLU A 166 -1.65 -8.42 3.50
CA GLU A 166 -2.99 -8.96 3.28
C GLU A 166 -4.06 -8.21 4.10
N ASN A 167 -3.77 -7.92 5.35
CA ASN A 167 -4.66 -7.16 6.23
C ASN A 167 -4.82 -5.71 5.76
N ILE A 168 -3.75 -5.05 5.30
CA ILE A 168 -3.81 -3.71 4.70
C ILE A 168 -4.76 -3.73 3.50
N LEU A 169 -4.58 -4.68 2.57
CA LEU A 169 -5.41 -4.80 1.37
C LEU A 169 -6.88 -5.02 1.74
N SER A 170 -7.16 -5.92 2.67
CA SER A 170 -8.51 -6.22 3.14
C SER A 170 -9.17 -4.99 3.78
N LEU A 171 -8.45 -4.28 4.65
CA LEU A 171 -8.95 -3.12 5.36
C LEU A 171 -9.15 -1.91 4.43
N GLU A 172 -8.24 -1.67 3.48
CA GLU A 172 -8.41 -0.63 2.46
C GLU A 172 -9.64 -0.89 1.57
N ASN A 173 -9.88 -2.15 1.18
CA ASN A 173 -11.09 -2.53 0.44
C ASN A 173 -12.35 -2.28 1.26
N LYS A 174 -12.34 -2.68 2.53
CA LYS A 174 -13.48 -2.47 3.43
C LYS A 174 -13.80 -0.97 3.56
N LEU A 175 -12.82 -0.15 3.92
CA LEU A 175 -12.99 1.28 4.12
C LEU A 175 -13.40 2.00 2.83
N PHE A 176 -12.90 1.58 1.67
CA PHE A 176 -13.32 2.13 0.38
C PHE A 176 -14.77 1.78 0.03
N ASN A 177 -15.24 0.59 0.40
CA ASN A 177 -16.62 0.18 0.16
C ASN A 177 -17.63 0.82 1.13
N GLU A 178 -17.16 1.35 2.25
CA GLU A 178 -17.96 2.12 3.22
C GLU A 178 -18.16 3.58 2.79
N LEU A 179 -17.29 4.10 1.90
CA LEU A 179 -17.38 5.44 1.31
C LEU A 179 -18.54 5.55 0.31
#